data_9acbea699944afa56ddbd9912464d4db
#
_entry.id   9acbea699944afa56ddbd9912464d4db
#
_cell.length_a   1.000
_cell.length_b   1.000
_cell.length_c   1.000
_cell.angle_alpha   90.00
_cell.angle_beta   90.00
_cell.angle_gamma   90.00
#
_symmetry.space_group_name_H-M   'P 1'
#
loop_
_entity.id
_entity.type
_entity.pdbx_description
1 polymer ?
#
loop_
_entity_poly.entity_id
_entity_poly.type
_entity_poly.pdbx_seq_one_letter_code
_entity_poly.pdbx_strand_id
1 'polypeptide(L)' 'MSNKLYNNADSFAMSFDEKWENIDCDDKRTKIDKVFELLSDHPFLVSNPENARKLAEFRIFSLKKFQ' A
#
# COMPACT_ATOMS: atom_id res chain seq x y z
N MET A 1 -14.82 15.49 8.31
CA MET A 1 -14.37 14.07 8.33
C MET A 1 -12.88 13.99 8.38
N SER A 2 -12.39 13.29 9.32
CA SER A 2 -10.95 13.22 9.49
C SER A 2 -10.36 12.08 8.66
N ASN A 3 -9.18 12.34 8.12
CA ASN A 3 -8.46 11.34 7.33
C ASN A 3 -7.40 10.67 8.18
N LYS A 4 -7.82 10.20 9.32
CA LYS A 4 -6.90 9.57 10.23
C LYS A 4 -6.35 8.27 9.67
N LEU A 5 -5.07 8.09 9.85
CA LEU A 5 -4.42 6.84 9.52
C LEU A 5 -4.32 6.01 10.78
N TYR A 6 -4.78 4.79 10.70
CA TYR A 6 -4.77 3.90 11.86
C TYR A 6 -3.72 2.82 11.70
N ASN A 7 -3.18 2.37 12.82
CA ASN A 7 -2.21 1.29 12.82
C ASN A 7 -2.96 -0.04 12.70
N ASN A 8 -3.55 -0.28 11.55
CA ASN A 8 -4.21 -1.56 11.29
C ASN A 8 -4.19 -1.85 9.79
N ALA A 9 -4.46 -3.10 9.45
CA ALA A 9 -4.35 -3.58 8.09
C ALA A 9 -5.37 -2.93 7.17
N ASP A 10 -6.58 -2.69 7.66
CA ASP A 10 -7.62 -2.11 6.82
C ASP A 10 -7.26 -0.70 6.38
N SER A 11 -6.76 0.10 7.31
CA SER A 11 -6.35 1.45 6.98
C SER A 11 -5.21 1.45 5.98
N PHE A 12 -4.23 0.57 6.18
CA PHE A 12 -3.12 0.49 5.25
C PHE A 12 -3.60 0.03 3.87
N ALA A 13 -4.49 -0.97 3.82
CA ALA A 13 -4.99 -1.48 2.55
C ALA A 13 -5.69 -0.38 1.75
N MET A 14 -6.50 0.42 2.41
CA MET A 14 -7.21 1.50 1.73
C MET A 14 -6.23 2.54 1.20
N SER A 15 -5.25 2.91 2.01
CA SER A 15 -4.24 3.87 1.59
C SER A 15 -3.39 3.31 0.45
N PHE A 16 -3.05 2.04 0.53
CA PHE A 16 -2.28 1.39 -0.51
C PHE A 16 -3.03 1.41 -1.83
N ASP A 17 -4.31 1.03 -1.80
CA ASP A 17 -5.12 1.00 -3.02
C ASP A 17 -5.19 2.38 -3.66
N GLU A 18 -5.39 3.40 -2.86
CA GLU A 18 -5.49 4.76 -3.37
C GLU A 18 -4.20 5.19 -4.04
N LYS A 19 -3.08 4.96 -3.38
CA LYS A 19 -1.79 5.35 -3.96
C LYS A 19 -1.45 4.53 -5.19
N TRP A 20 -1.77 3.25 -5.14
CA TRP A 20 -1.50 2.36 -6.26
C TRP A 20 -2.18 2.86 -7.53
N GLU A 21 -3.43 3.29 -7.42
CA GLU A 21 -4.18 3.73 -8.59
C GLU A 21 -3.71 5.07 -9.12
N ASN A 22 -3.04 5.85 -8.29
CA ASN A 22 -2.57 7.16 -8.69
C ASN A 22 -1.15 7.15 -9.25
N ILE A 23 -0.48 6.01 -9.23
CA ILE A 23 0.88 5.89 -9.75
C ILE A 23 0.83 5.22 -11.11
N ASP A 24 1.42 5.90 -12.10
CA ASP A 24 1.48 5.37 -13.46
C ASP A 24 2.87 4.80 -13.69
N CYS A 25 2.99 3.50 -13.49
CA CYS A 25 4.27 2.81 -13.64
C CYS A 25 4.03 1.41 -14.17
N ASP A 26 4.82 1.02 -15.17
CA ASP A 26 4.63 -0.28 -15.82
C ASP A 26 5.25 -1.44 -15.06
N ASP A 27 6.24 -1.14 -14.23
CA ASP A 27 6.94 -2.18 -13.51
C ASP A 27 6.34 -2.38 -12.12
N LYS A 28 5.85 -3.60 -11.87
CA LYS A 28 5.17 -3.90 -10.62
C LYS A 28 6.04 -3.61 -9.40
N ARG A 29 7.29 -4.08 -9.44
CA ARG A 29 8.19 -3.89 -8.30
C ARG A 29 8.45 -2.41 -8.05
N THR A 30 8.72 -1.67 -9.11
CA THR A 30 8.97 -0.25 -8.97
C THR A 30 7.72 0.46 -8.46
N LYS A 31 6.56 0.05 -8.94
CA LYS A 31 5.31 0.66 -8.50
C LYS A 31 5.07 0.41 -7.02
N ILE A 32 5.35 -0.81 -6.55
CA ILE A 32 5.23 -1.13 -5.14
C ILE A 32 6.15 -0.25 -4.32
N ASP A 33 7.40 -0.11 -4.77
CA ASP A 33 8.37 0.71 -4.04
C ASP A 33 7.92 2.16 -3.96
N LYS A 34 7.36 2.68 -5.04
CA LYS A 34 6.86 4.06 -5.02
C LYS A 34 5.70 4.23 -4.06
N VAL A 35 4.79 3.27 -4.02
CA VAL A 35 3.66 3.34 -3.09
C VAL A 35 4.18 3.31 -1.66
N PHE A 36 5.11 2.41 -1.37
CA PHE A 36 5.66 2.31 -0.03
C PHE A 36 6.39 3.58 0.37
N GLU A 37 7.04 4.24 -0.57
CA GLU A 37 7.70 5.51 -0.30
C GLU A 37 6.67 6.58 0.09
N LEU A 38 5.55 6.61 -0.62
CA LEU A 38 4.49 7.56 -0.31
C LEU A 38 3.81 7.27 1.03
N LEU A 39 3.81 6.01 1.44
CA LEU A 39 3.18 5.59 2.69
C LEU A 39 4.20 5.40 3.81
N SER A 40 5.40 5.95 3.66
CA SER A 40 6.49 5.69 4.60
C SER A 40 6.17 6.13 6.02
N ASP A 41 5.24 7.07 6.19
CA ASP A 41 4.85 7.54 7.52
C ASP A 41 3.56 6.90 8.01
N HIS A 42 2.99 5.95 7.24
CA HIS A 42 1.77 5.29 7.68
C HIS A 42 2.07 4.43 8.92
N PRO A 43 1.25 4.56 9.97
CA PRO A 43 1.54 3.86 11.22
C PRO A 43 1.68 2.36 11.08
N PHE A 44 0.83 1.73 10.26
CA PHE A 44 0.91 0.28 10.08
C PHE A 44 2.21 -0.12 9.41
N LEU A 45 2.64 0.64 8.42
CA LEU A 45 3.89 0.33 7.73
C LEU A 45 5.09 0.51 8.66
N VAL A 46 5.07 1.57 9.46
CA VAL A 46 6.15 1.84 10.40
C VAL A 46 6.25 0.73 11.45
N SER A 47 5.10 0.30 11.98
CA SER A 47 5.07 -0.70 13.05
C SER A 47 5.23 -2.13 12.53
N ASN A 48 4.72 -2.41 11.34
CA ASN A 48 4.68 -3.79 10.82
C ASN A 48 5.12 -3.82 9.36
N PRO A 49 6.38 -3.49 9.07
CA PRO A 49 6.82 -3.39 7.67
C PRO A 49 6.68 -4.69 6.89
N GLU A 50 6.97 -5.82 7.50
CA GLU A 50 6.84 -7.09 6.80
C GLU A 50 5.40 -7.44 6.50
N ASN A 51 4.52 -7.21 7.48
CA ASN A 51 3.11 -7.48 7.27
C ASN A 51 2.52 -6.54 6.23
N ALA A 52 2.97 -5.30 6.23
CA ALA A 52 2.50 -4.34 5.23
C ALA A 52 2.87 -4.79 3.83
N ARG A 53 4.10 -5.30 3.66
CA ARG A 53 4.53 -5.76 2.34
C ARG A 53 3.74 -7.00 1.92
N LYS A 54 3.51 -7.92 2.82
CA LYS A 54 2.72 -9.11 2.50
C LYS A 54 1.29 -8.73 2.13
N LEU A 55 0.72 -7.79 2.86
CA LEU A 55 -0.63 -7.33 2.56
C LEU A 55 -0.69 -6.67 1.20
N ALA A 56 0.29 -5.84 0.88
CA ALA A 56 0.35 -5.18 -0.42
C ALA A 56 0.42 -6.19 -1.55
N GLU A 57 1.28 -7.19 -1.41
CA GLU A 57 1.40 -8.23 -2.43
C GLU A 57 0.12 -9.01 -2.59
N PHE A 58 -0.54 -9.32 -1.47
CA PHE A 58 -1.79 -10.05 -1.50
C PHE A 58 -2.86 -9.24 -2.23
N ARG A 59 -2.94 -7.95 -1.96
CA ARG A 59 -3.95 -7.12 -2.61
C ARG A 59 -3.71 -7.02 -4.11
N ILE A 60 -2.47 -6.89 -4.51
CA ILE A 60 -2.15 -6.84 -5.94
C ILE A 60 -2.55 -8.14 -6.61
N PHE A 61 -2.21 -9.25 -6.01
CA PHE A 61 -2.50 -10.57 -6.56
C PHE A 61 -4.00 -10.86 -6.58
N SER A 62 -4.67 -10.65 -5.44
CA SER A 62 -6.09 -11.00 -5.32
C SER A 62 -6.98 -10.13 -6.18
N LEU A 63 -6.65 -8.86 -6.29
CA LEU A 63 -7.48 -7.92 -7.03
C LEU A 63 -7.00 -7.69 -8.45
N LYS A 64 -5.93 -8.38 -8.82
CA LYS A 64 -5.37 -8.29 -10.17
C LYS A 64 -5.10 -6.84 -10.54
N LYS A 65 -4.54 -6.09 -9.61
CA LYS A 65 -4.30 -4.68 -9.83
C LYS A 65 -3.20 -4.44 -10.84
N PHE A 66 -2.41 -5.45 -11.13
CA PHE A 66 -1.33 -5.35 -12.09
C PHE A 66 -1.41 -6.56 -13.01
N GLN A 67 -1.78 -6.32 -14.25
CA GLN A 67 -1.91 -7.38 -15.24
C GLN A 67 -0.63 -7.55 -16.03
#